data_824577763c8f5277c73d85182c502b22
#
_entry.id   824577763c8f5277c73d85182c502b22
#
_cell.length_a   1.000
_cell.length_b   1.000
_cell.length_c   1.000
_cell.angle_alpha   90.00
_cell.angle_beta   90.00
_cell.angle_gamma   90.00
#
_symmetry.space_group_name_H-M   'P 1'
#
loop_
_entity.id
_entity.type
_entity.pdbx_description
1 polymer ?
#
loop_
_entity_poly.entity_id
_entity_poly.type
_entity_poly.pdbx_seq_one_letter_code
_entity_poly.pdbx_strand_id
1 'polypeptide(L)'
;DLSNVNFVITSLTNNKFPEIMFKNIKDFTCKPTTNNPDYTISTIQHVHGNLYVTGQMRSKAKFPDLEIVDGYGYIQMPMMGTVSMPVLKEVGGQFYLSGNLTSCELPLLSKICCSASPVYYKEGKGSLAMTLQSKSLNLPELLHVGGEGLFVNQATGITCAKLQTIDGTLQIKQAKSLSQETFSMEKLKTLHGVVFDGLTKFTD
;
A
#
# COMPACT_ATOMS: atom_id res chain seq x y z
N ASP A 1 10.86 19.75 -13.35
CA ASP A 1 10.19 19.73 -12.05
C ASP A 1 8.73 20.16 -12.24
N LEU A 2 7.79 19.33 -11.89
CA LEU A 2 6.35 19.60 -11.94
C LEU A 2 5.71 19.43 -10.55
N SER A 3 6.43 19.76 -9.49
CA SER A 3 5.99 19.63 -8.09
C SER A 3 4.65 20.33 -7.78
N ASN A 4 4.21 21.25 -8.65
CA ASN A 4 2.92 21.94 -8.55
C ASN A 4 1.86 21.46 -9.56
N VAL A 5 2.14 20.42 -10.37
CA VAL A 5 1.25 19.94 -11.44
C VAL A 5 0.62 18.61 -11.07
N ASN A 6 -0.69 18.55 -11.21
CA ASN A 6 -1.45 17.32 -11.09
C ASN A 6 -1.40 16.54 -12.41
N PHE A 7 -1.03 15.29 -12.35
CA PHE A 7 -0.97 14.40 -13.50
C PHE A 7 -2.12 13.39 -13.46
N VAL A 8 -2.99 13.41 -14.48
CA VAL A 8 -4.20 12.59 -14.50
C VAL A 8 -4.26 11.77 -15.79
N ILE A 9 -4.40 10.44 -15.64
CA ILE A 9 -4.61 9.50 -16.74
C ILE A 9 -5.96 8.81 -16.54
N THR A 10 -6.89 9.03 -17.47
CA THR A 10 -8.24 8.44 -17.44
C THR A 10 -8.46 7.37 -18.49
N SER A 11 -7.62 7.34 -19.53
CA SER A 11 -7.70 6.33 -20.59
C SER A 11 -6.33 6.02 -21.15
N LEU A 12 -6.16 4.81 -21.65
CA LEU A 12 -4.94 4.38 -22.33
C LEU A 12 -5.27 3.93 -23.75
N THR A 13 -4.55 4.44 -24.73
CA THR A 13 -4.64 3.98 -26.11
C THR A 13 -3.75 2.75 -26.27
N ASN A 14 -4.32 1.65 -26.77
CA ASN A 14 -3.61 0.38 -26.97
C ASN A 14 -2.91 -0.18 -25.72
N ASN A 15 -3.44 0.08 -24.52
CA ASN A 15 -2.86 -0.33 -23.23
C ASN A 15 -1.41 0.14 -23.00
N LYS A 16 -0.94 1.12 -23.74
CA LYS A 16 0.38 1.70 -23.56
C LYS A 16 0.31 2.92 -22.66
N PHE A 17 1.20 2.95 -21.68
CA PHE A 17 1.38 4.10 -20.81
C PHE A 17 2.20 5.17 -21.56
N PRO A 18 1.83 6.47 -21.45
CA PRO A 18 2.66 7.53 -22.00
C PRO A 18 4.02 7.54 -21.31
N GLU A 19 5.07 7.83 -22.05
CA GLU A 19 6.39 8.03 -21.45
C GLU A 19 6.35 9.29 -20.58
N ILE A 20 6.60 9.10 -19.27
CA ILE A 20 6.61 10.19 -18.31
C ILE A 20 8.06 10.55 -18.03
N MET A 21 8.44 11.80 -18.32
CA MET A 21 9.82 12.28 -18.19
C MET A 21 10.07 13.12 -16.92
N PHE A 22 9.11 13.15 -15.99
CA PHE A 22 9.16 14.00 -14.81
C PHE A 22 9.47 13.21 -13.54
N LYS A 23 10.45 13.69 -12.77
CA LYS A 23 10.86 13.06 -11.51
C LYS A 23 9.95 13.45 -10.35
N ASN A 24 9.47 14.69 -10.33
CA ASN A 24 8.67 15.25 -9.26
C ASN A 24 7.36 15.78 -9.81
N ILE A 25 6.26 15.40 -9.18
CA ILE A 25 4.89 15.84 -9.51
C ILE A 25 4.11 16.13 -8.24
N LYS A 26 3.05 16.94 -8.34
CA LYS A 26 2.19 17.22 -7.19
C LYS A 26 1.32 16.01 -6.86
N ASP A 27 0.33 15.73 -7.69
CA ASP A 27 -0.55 14.58 -7.52
C ASP A 27 -0.49 13.68 -8.75
N PHE A 28 -0.59 12.38 -8.52
CA PHE A 28 -0.67 11.40 -9.59
C PHE A 28 -2.00 10.64 -9.50
N THR A 29 -2.78 10.68 -10.56
CA THR A 29 -4.02 9.93 -10.67
C THR A 29 -4.02 9.07 -11.93
N CYS A 30 -4.23 7.77 -11.77
CA CYS A 30 -4.35 6.82 -12.87
C CYS A 30 -5.61 5.97 -12.69
N LYS A 31 -6.58 6.14 -13.59
CA LYS A 31 -7.88 5.45 -13.58
C LYS A 31 -8.23 4.87 -14.96
N PRO A 32 -7.44 3.96 -15.52
CA PRO A 32 -7.71 3.44 -16.83
C PRO A 32 -8.96 2.54 -16.84
N THR A 33 -9.67 2.59 -17.93
CA THR A 33 -10.92 1.85 -18.13
C THR A 33 -10.71 0.52 -18.88
N THR A 34 -9.48 0.23 -19.30
CA THR A 34 -9.15 -0.98 -20.06
C THR A 34 -8.78 -2.15 -19.16
N ASN A 35 -9.12 -3.38 -19.59
CA ASN A 35 -8.72 -4.61 -18.94
C ASN A 35 -7.24 -4.94 -19.20
N ASN A 36 -6.59 -5.60 -18.25
CA ASN A 36 -5.19 -6.05 -18.32
C ASN A 36 -4.13 -4.96 -18.58
N PRO A 37 -4.28 -3.75 -18.06
CA PRO A 37 -3.25 -2.74 -18.26
C PRO A 37 -2.00 -3.09 -17.45
N ASP A 38 -0.85 -2.98 -18.08
CA ASP A 38 0.47 -3.03 -17.42
C ASP A 38 0.97 -1.59 -17.29
N TYR A 39 0.93 -1.04 -16.07
CA TYR A 39 1.39 0.31 -15.80
C TYR A 39 2.80 0.24 -15.27
N THR A 40 3.77 0.48 -16.10
CA THR A 40 5.12 0.77 -15.64
C THR A 40 5.35 2.26 -15.77
N ILE A 41 5.42 2.94 -14.63
CA ILE A 41 5.62 4.38 -14.53
C ILE A 41 7.01 4.57 -13.96
N SER A 42 7.99 4.53 -14.85
CA SER A 42 9.37 4.88 -14.55
C SER A 42 9.53 6.40 -14.53
N THR A 43 10.60 6.85 -13.90
CA THR A 43 11.03 8.25 -13.75
C THR A 43 10.35 9.07 -12.64
N ILE A 44 9.13 8.79 -12.23
CA ILE A 44 8.56 9.48 -11.07
C ILE A 44 9.26 8.99 -9.80
N GLN A 45 9.96 9.89 -9.12
CA GLN A 45 10.67 9.62 -7.87
C GLN A 45 9.92 10.15 -6.65
N HIS A 46 9.22 11.28 -6.79
CA HIS A 46 8.54 11.92 -5.70
C HIS A 46 7.14 12.44 -6.12
N VAL A 47 6.14 12.07 -5.35
CA VAL A 47 4.78 12.60 -5.43
C VAL A 47 4.57 13.51 -4.21
N HIS A 48 4.57 14.84 -4.40
CA HIS A 48 4.44 15.83 -3.33
C HIS A 48 3.03 15.90 -2.72
N GLY A 49 2.05 15.34 -3.34
CA GLY A 49 0.68 15.22 -2.86
C GLY A 49 0.26 13.76 -2.82
N ASN A 50 -0.78 13.43 -3.56
CA ASN A 50 -1.43 12.13 -3.46
C ASN A 50 -1.16 11.24 -4.66
N LEU A 51 -1.00 9.95 -4.40
CA LEU A 51 -0.92 8.88 -5.39
C LEU A 51 -2.27 8.15 -5.43
N TYR A 52 -2.98 8.22 -6.54
CA TYR A 52 -4.25 7.52 -6.73
C TYR A 52 -4.19 6.62 -7.96
N VAL A 53 -4.27 5.31 -7.76
CA VAL A 53 -4.21 4.31 -8.82
C VAL A 53 -5.37 3.33 -8.69
N THR A 54 -6.19 3.22 -9.72
CA THR A 54 -7.16 2.15 -9.82
C THR A 54 -6.85 1.30 -11.03
N GLY A 55 -6.98 -0.02 -10.88
CA GLY A 55 -6.84 -0.96 -11.97
C GLY A 55 -8.17 -1.55 -12.40
N GLN A 56 -8.15 -2.24 -13.51
CA GLN A 56 -9.19 -3.17 -13.94
C GLN A 56 -8.71 -4.61 -13.72
N MET A 57 -9.36 -5.59 -14.34
CA MET A 57 -8.94 -6.99 -14.21
C MET A 57 -7.48 -7.21 -14.62
N ARG A 58 -6.73 -7.93 -13.78
CA ARG A 58 -5.32 -8.33 -14.01
C ARG A 58 -4.35 -7.17 -14.23
N SER A 59 -4.64 -6.01 -13.67
CA SER A 59 -3.75 -4.85 -13.76
C SER A 59 -2.45 -5.06 -13.01
N LYS A 60 -1.36 -4.49 -13.56
CA LYS A 60 -0.05 -4.44 -12.89
C LYS A 60 0.35 -2.98 -12.75
N ALA A 61 0.55 -2.54 -11.52
CA ALA A 61 1.04 -1.20 -11.22
C ALA A 61 2.48 -1.28 -10.74
N LYS A 62 3.39 -0.75 -11.53
CA LYS A 62 4.82 -0.73 -11.24
C LYS A 62 5.34 0.70 -11.23
N PHE A 63 5.98 1.08 -10.15
CA PHE A 63 6.64 2.37 -9.97
C PHE A 63 8.09 2.12 -9.54
N PRO A 64 8.97 1.76 -10.49
CA PRO A 64 10.32 1.29 -10.16
C PRO A 64 11.19 2.35 -9.49
N ASP A 65 10.93 3.64 -9.75
CA ASP A 65 11.75 4.74 -9.28
C ASP A 65 11.11 5.58 -8.17
N LEU A 66 9.84 5.26 -7.78
CA LEU A 66 9.11 6.04 -6.79
C LEU A 66 9.67 5.78 -5.38
N GLU A 67 10.19 6.83 -4.76
CA GLU A 67 10.80 6.80 -3.43
C GLU A 67 9.88 7.34 -2.33
N ILE A 68 9.12 8.41 -2.61
CA ILE A 68 8.35 9.14 -1.60
C ILE A 68 6.98 9.55 -2.15
N VAL A 69 5.97 9.44 -1.29
CA VAL A 69 4.64 10.04 -1.46
C VAL A 69 4.36 10.87 -0.21
N ASP A 70 4.30 12.22 -0.32
CA ASP A 70 4.08 13.09 0.86
C ASP A 70 2.64 13.02 1.39
N GLY A 71 1.67 12.83 0.51
CA GLY A 71 0.27 12.67 0.86
C GLY A 71 -0.15 11.20 1.05
N TYR A 72 -1.38 10.89 0.68
CA TYR A 72 -1.87 9.52 0.76
C TYR A 72 -1.56 8.72 -0.51
N GLY A 73 -1.38 7.42 -0.34
CA GLY A 73 -1.33 6.44 -1.42
C GLY A 73 -2.63 5.61 -1.44
N TYR A 74 -3.37 5.65 -2.53
CA TYR A 74 -4.55 4.82 -2.74
C TYR A 74 -4.36 3.97 -3.99
N ILE A 75 -4.30 2.64 -3.79
CA ILE A 75 -4.14 1.68 -4.89
C ILE A 75 -5.20 0.60 -4.76
N GLN A 76 -6.05 0.52 -5.76
CA GLN A 76 -7.11 -0.47 -5.82
C GLN A 76 -7.01 -1.33 -7.08
N MET A 77 -6.77 -2.64 -6.89
CA MET A 77 -6.66 -3.63 -7.96
C MET A 77 -7.76 -4.68 -7.78
N PRO A 78 -8.93 -4.53 -8.41
CA PRO A 78 -10.11 -5.33 -8.08
C PRO A 78 -9.95 -6.84 -8.33
N MET A 79 -9.15 -7.26 -9.31
CA MET A 79 -8.98 -8.68 -9.63
C MET A 79 -7.56 -9.02 -10.09
N MET A 80 -6.90 -9.95 -9.40
CA MET A 80 -5.59 -10.53 -9.77
C MET A 80 -4.51 -9.49 -10.10
N GLY A 81 -4.50 -8.39 -9.37
CA GLY A 81 -3.56 -7.30 -9.59
C GLY A 81 -2.18 -7.55 -8.97
N THR A 82 -1.18 -6.85 -9.47
CA THR A 82 0.15 -6.77 -8.86
C THR A 82 0.53 -5.32 -8.60
N VAL A 83 1.21 -5.09 -7.48
CA VAL A 83 1.77 -3.78 -7.10
C VAL A 83 3.25 -3.97 -6.82
N SER A 84 4.10 -3.17 -7.46
CA SER A 84 5.55 -3.20 -7.24
C SER A 84 6.09 -1.77 -7.16
N MET A 85 6.65 -1.41 -6.00
CA MET A 85 7.32 -0.15 -5.71
C MET A 85 8.63 -0.46 -4.96
N PRO A 86 9.63 -0.99 -5.66
CA PRO A 86 10.79 -1.60 -5.05
C PRO A 86 11.67 -0.63 -4.26
N VAL A 87 11.58 0.68 -4.54
CA VAL A 87 12.39 1.71 -3.88
C VAL A 87 11.56 2.67 -3.01
N LEU A 88 10.24 2.44 -2.87
CA LEU A 88 9.39 3.28 -2.02
C LEU A 88 9.80 3.15 -0.55
N LYS A 89 10.12 4.28 0.08
CA LYS A 89 10.62 4.38 1.46
C LYS A 89 9.58 4.94 2.42
N GLU A 90 8.78 5.91 1.96
CA GLU A 90 7.89 6.66 2.83
C GLU A 90 6.57 7.04 2.13
N VAL A 91 5.47 6.94 2.88
CA VAL A 91 4.16 7.51 2.55
C VAL A 91 3.73 8.38 3.72
N GLY A 92 3.60 9.69 3.50
CA GLY A 92 3.33 10.67 4.55
C GLY A 92 1.90 10.65 5.08
N GLY A 93 0.95 10.19 4.28
CA GLY A 93 -0.44 10.00 4.67
C GLY A 93 -0.83 8.52 4.82
N GLN A 94 -2.13 8.26 4.70
CA GLN A 94 -2.65 6.90 4.68
C GLN A 94 -2.17 6.15 3.42
N PHE A 95 -1.78 4.89 3.58
CA PHE A 95 -1.47 4.00 2.47
C PHE A 95 -2.50 2.87 2.41
N TYR A 96 -3.36 2.93 1.40
CA TYR A 96 -4.45 1.98 1.18
C TYR A 96 -4.16 1.12 -0.04
N LEU A 97 -4.04 -0.18 0.19
CA LEU A 97 -3.86 -1.20 -0.84
C LEU A 97 -5.02 -2.18 -0.78
N SER A 98 -5.84 -2.25 -1.79
CA SER A 98 -6.98 -3.15 -1.78
C SER A 98 -7.18 -3.89 -3.10
N GLY A 99 -7.93 -4.98 -3.00
CA GLY A 99 -8.29 -5.82 -4.10
C GLY A 99 -7.67 -7.21 -4.02
N ASN A 100 -7.89 -8.01 -5.06
CA ASN A 100 -7.32 -9.34 -5.17
C ASN A 100 -5.87 -9.25 -5.66
N LEU A 101 -4.95 -8.86 -4.77
CA LEU A 101 -3.53 -8.74 -5.11
C LEU A 101 -2.89 -10.13 -5.20
N THR A 102 -2.26 -10.42 -6.34
CA THR A 102 -1.43 -11.63 -6.53
C THR A 102 -0.01 -11.44 -6.02
N SER A 103 0.49 -10.20 -6.03
CA SER A 103 1.74 -9.81 -5.37
C SER A 103 1.72 -8.34 -4.93
N CYS A 104 2.47 -8.05 -3.87
CA CYS A 104 2.70 -6.72 -3.36
C CYS A 104 4.18 -6.63 -2.93
N GLU A 105 4.97 -5.83 -3.66
CA GLU A 105 6.41 -5.70 -3.45
C GLU A 105 6.75 -4.28 -2.98
N LEU A 106 7.06 -4.15 -1.70
CA LEU A 106 7.40 -2.91 -1.00
C LEU A 106 8.62 -3.13 -0.08
N PRO A 107 9.75 -3.65 -0.61
CA PRO A 107 10.84 -4.12 0.24
C PRO A 107 11.54 -3.04 1.04
N LEU A 108 11.52 -1.77 0.61
CA LEU A 108 12.18 -0.66 1.27
C LEU A 108 11.23 0.26 2.05
N LEU A 109 9.92 -0.03 2.06
CA LEU A 109 8.96 0.79 2.78
C LEU A 109 9.27 0.78 4.28
N SER A 110 9.63 1.96 4.81
CA SER A 110 10.11 2.11 6.20
C SER A 110 9.15 2.90 7.09
N LYS A 111 8.40 3.85 6.53
CA LYS A 111 7.50 4.70 7.30
C LYS A 111 6.19 4.94 6.60
N ILE A 112 5.12 4.91 7.38
CA ILE A 112 3.79 5.39 7.00
C ILE A 112 3.31 6.27 8.16
N CYS A 113 3.21 7.58 7.90
CA CYS A 113 2.84 8.55 8.90
C CYS A 113 1.61 9.31 8.41
N CYS A 114 0.51 9.27 9.15
CA CYS A 114 -0.59 10.18 8.89
C CYS A 114 -0.25 11.57 9.40
N SER A 115 -0.15 12.54 8.52
CA SER A 115 -0.38 13.92 8.90
C SER A 115 -1.86 14.08 9.27
N ALA A 116 -2.15 14.97 10.22
CA ALA A 116 -3.39 15.08 10.98
C ALA A 116 -4.69 15.41 10.20
N SER A 117 -4.80 15.09 8.93
CA SER A 117 -6.01 15.31 8.14
C SER A 117 -6.45 14.03 7.44
N PRO A 118 -7.42 13.30 8.02
CA PRO A 118 -7.94 12.11 7.38
C PRO A 118 -8.81 12.49 6.19
N VAL A 119 -8.35 12.23 4.99
CA VAL A 119 -9.27 12.11 3.85
C VAL A 119 -9.93 10.74 3.97
N TYR A 120 -11.22 10.77 4.32
CA TYR A 120 -12.01 9.59 4.59
C TYR A 120 -12.17 8.69 3.36
N TYR A 121 -11.53 7.53 3.37
CA TYR A 121 -12.04 6.37 2.66
C TYR A 121 -12.74 5.46 3.68
N LYS A 122 -14.02 5.13 3.42
CA LYS A 122 -14.93 4.46 4.35
C LYS A 122 -14.57 3.01 4.74
N GLU A 123 -13.54 2.43 4.17
CA GLU A 123 -13.18 1.04 4.39
C GLU A 123 -11.72 0.95 4.87
N GLY A 124 -11.55 0.78 6.16
CA GLY A 124 -10.27 0.56 6.80
C GLY A 124 -9.76 1.78 7.56
N LYS A 125 -9.97 1.75 8.87
CA LYS A 125 -9.46 2.75 9.80
C LYS A 125 -8.00 2.46 10.12
N GLY A 126 -7.09 2.85 9.26
CA GLY A 126 -5.67 2.63 9.53
C GLY A 126 -4.79 3.50 8.65
N SER A 127 -3.57 3.78 9.09
CA SER A 127 -2.59 4.48 8.27
C SER A 127 -2.00 3.58 7.20
N LEU A 128 -1.88 2.29 7.47
CA LEU A 128 -1.63 1.25 6.48
C LEU A 128 -2.82 0.29 6.45
N ALA A 129 -3.60 0.31 5.40
CA ALA A 129 -4.72 -0.60 5.20
C ALA A 129 -4.50 -1.48 3.97
N MET A 130 -4.51 -2.80 4.17
CA MET A 130 -4.23 -3.78 3.12
C MET A 130 -5.26 -4.91 3.13
N THR A 131 -5.78 -5.24 1.94
CA THR A 131 -6.59 -6.45 1.71
C THR A 131 -5.86 -7.34 0.71
N LEU A 132 -5.41 -8.52 1.14
CA LEU A 132 -4.44 -9.33 0.42
C LEU A 132 -5.02 -10.62 -0.18
N GLN A 133 -6.25 -10.97 0.13
CA GLN A 133 -6.95 -12.19 -0.36
C GLN A 133 -6.06 -13.45 -0.37
N SER A 134 -5.67 -13.89 0.82
CA SER A 134 -4.88 -15.11 1.01
C SER A 134 -3.44 -15.04 0.49
N LYS A 135 -2.80 -13.88 0.58
CA LYS A 135 -1.37 -13.70 0.34
C LYS A 135 -0.65 -13.25 1.61
N SER A 136 0.66 -13.44 1.61
CA SER A 136 1.51 -12.97 2.71
C SER A 136 1.93 -11.53 2.49
N LEU A 137 1.96 -10.77 3.58
CA LEU A 137 2.53 -9.44 3.67
C LEU A 137 3.94 -9.53 4.21
N ASN A 138 4.91 -9.04 3.45
CA ASN A 138 6.30 -8.94 3.89
C ASN A 138 6.82 -7.52 3.71
N LEU A 139 7.03 -6.82 4.84
CA LEU A 139 7.54 -5.46 4.89
C LEU A 139 8.80 -5.42 5.78
N PRO A 140 9.94 -5.90 5.28
CA PRO A 140 11.13 -6.15 6.08
C PRO A 140 11.77 -4.88 6.65
N GLU A 141 11.61 -3.75 5.98
CA GLU A 141 12.19 -2.48 6.38
C GLU A 141 11.21 -1.56 7.16
N LEU A 142 9.93 -1.96 7.30
CA LEU A 142 8.94 -1.14 7.99
C LEU A 142 9.32 -0.95 9.46
N LEU A 143 9.47 0.32 9.86
CA LEU A 143 9.86 0.75 11.21
C LEU A 143 8.69 1.32 11.99
N HIS A 144 7.84 2.12 11.33
CA HIS A 144 6.80 2.89 11.98
C HIS A 144 5.54 2.99 11.11
N VAL A 145 4.40 2.77 11.73
CA VAL A 145 3.06 3.03 11.20
C VAL A 145 2.37 4.02 12.12
N GLY A 146 2.20 5.25 11.65
CA GLY A 146 1.57 6.33 12.40
C GLY A 146 0.03 6.28 12.34
N GLY A 147 -0.60 7.33 12.89
CA GLY A 147 -2.04 7.57 12.84
C GLY A 147 -2.91 6.51 13.47
N GLU A 148 -3.90 6.00 12.76
CA GLU A 148 -4.84 5.01 13.31
C GLU A 148 -4.26 3.58 13.39
N GLY A 149 -3.13 3.31 12.75
CA GLY A 149 -2.39 2.07 12.86
C GLY A 149 -2.30 1.21 11.62
N LEU A 150 -2.22 -0.10 11.81
CA LEU A 150 -2.07 -1.12 10.76
C LEU A 150 -3.32 -1.99 10.67
N PHE A 151 -3.96 -1.99 9.51
CA PHE A 151 -5.10 -2.84 9.21
C PHE A 151 -4.77 -3.82 8.09
N VAL A 152 -4.88 -5.11 8.38
CA VAL A 152 -4.63 -6.19 7.42
C VAL A 152 -5.83 -7.12 7.36
N ASN A 153 -6.33 -7.36 6.16
CA ASN A 153 -7.47 -8.24 5.93
C ASN A 153 -7.08 -9.41 5.01
N GLN A 154 -7.51 -10.62 5.37
CA GLN A 154 -7.37 -11.84 4.56
C GLN A 154 -5.93 -12.27 4.26
N ALA A 155 -4.96 -11.93 5.10
CA ALA A 155 -3.58 -12.38 4.94
C ALA A 155 -3.39 -13.84 5.36
N THR A 156 -2.43 -14.52 4.71
CA THR A 156 -1.95 -15.86 5.11
C THR A 156 -0.65 -15.81 5.90
N GLY A 157 0.07 -14.68 5.83
CA GLY A 157 1.27 -14.41 6.61
C GLY A 157 1.49 -12.92 6.74
N ILE A 158 2.11 -12.50 7.83
CA ILE A 158 2.47 -11.10 8.08
C ILE A 158 3.86 -11.09 8.70
N THR A 159 4.83 -10.49 8.02
CA THR A 159 6.20 -10.35 8.50
C THR A 159 6.62 -8.89 8.41
N CYS A 160 6.89 -8.28 9.56
CA CYS A 160 7.38 -6.91 9.69
C CYS A 160 8.55 -6.92 10.68
N ALA A 161 9.68 -7.51 10.26
CA ALA A 161 10.80 -7.84 11.15
C ALA A 161 11.44 -6.64 11.89
N LYS A 162 11.35 -5.44 11.31
CA LYS A 162 11.91 -4.22 11.90
C LYS A 162 10.89 -3.30 12.55
N LEU A 163 9.59 -3.61 12.47
CA LEU A 163 8.52 -2.74 12.98
C LEU A 163 8.64 -2.54 14.49
N GLN A 164 8.77 -1.28 14.91
CA GLN A 164 8.95 -0.90 16.30
C GLN A 164 7.73 -0.19 16.89
N THR A 165 7.00 0.56 16.07
CA THR A 165 5.93 1.42 16.54
C THR A 165 4.71 1.36 15.62
N ILE A 166 3.55 1.17 16.25
CA ILE A 166 2.23 1.41 15.66
C ILE A 166 1.53 2.41 16.59
N ASP A 167 1.33 3.65 16.13
CA ASP A 167 0.71 4.69 16.96
C ASP A 167 -0.75 4.45 17.29
N GLY A 168 -1.43 3.67 16.48
CA GLY A 168 -2.83 3.28 16.66
C GLY A 168 -3.01 1.81 16.98
N THR A 169 -3.98 1.20 16.31
CA THR A 169 -4.39 -0.19 16.53
C THR A 169 -3.82 -1.12 15.46
N LEU A 170 -3.35 -2.29 15.87
CA LEU A 170 -3.13 -3.42 14.96
C LEU A 170 -4.45 -4.17 14.78
N GLN A 171 -5.00 -4.17 13.57
CA GLN A 171 -6.22 -4.91 13.24
C GLN A 171 -5.93 -5.96 12.18
N ILE A 172 -6.18 -7.23 12.52
CA ILE A 172 -6.04 -8.35 11.59
C ILE A 172 -7.38 -9.06 11.51
N LYS A 173 -7.99 -9.04 10.32
CA LYS A 173 -9.33 -9.61 10.10
C LYS A 173 -9.34 -10.69 9.03
N GLN A 174 -10.23 -11.68 9.21
CA GLN A 174 -10.50 -12.75 8.23
C GLN A 174 -9.24 -13.49 7.76
N ALA A 175 -8.20 -13.54 8.57
CA ALA A 175 -6.92 -14.18 8.25
C ALA A 175 -6.91 -15.64 8.72
N LYS A 176 -7.83 -16.45 8.20
CA LYS A 176 -8.08 -17.84 8.64
C LYS A 176 -6.88 -18.77 8.55
N SER A 177 -5.92 -18.47 7.68
CA SER A 177 -4.71 -19.28 7.49
C SER A 177 -3.49 -18.72 8.22
N LEU A 178 -3.63 -17.57 8.86
CA LEU A 178 -2.55 -16.97 9.65
C LEU A 178 -2.29 -17.84 10.89
N SER A 179 -1.04 -18.13 11.17
CA SER A 179 -0.60 -18.90 12.32
C SER A 179 0.58 -18.21 13.01
N GLN A 180 0.97 -18.69 14.17
CA GLN A 180 2.15 -18.16 14.88
C GLN A 180 3.43 -18.25 14.02
N GLU A 181 3.57 -19.29 13.22
CA GLU A 181 4.73 -19.49 12.34
C GLU A 181 4.79 -18.48 11.18
N THR A 182 3.63 -17.97 10.76
CA THR A 182 3.49 -17.03 9.63
C THR A 182 3.27 -15.59 10.06
N PHE A 183 3.30 -15.32 11.38
CA PHE A 183 3.15 -13.99 11.95
C PHE A 183 4.41 -13.59 12.71
N SER A 184 5.07 -12.49 12.31
CA SER A 184 6.24 -11.97 13.01
C SER A 184 6.27 -10.46 13.02
N MET A 185 6.34 -9.89 14.25
CA MET A 185 6.59 -8.48 14.56
C MET A 185 7.50 -8.40 15.80
N GLU A 186 8.64 -9.09 15.76
CA GLU A 186 9.50 -9.35 16.94
C GLU A 186 10.06 -8.08 17.61
N LYS A 187 10.18 -6.98 16.87
CA LYS A 187 10.73 -5.73 17.37
C LYS A 187 9.68 -4.71 17.80
N LEU A 188 8.40 -5.08 17.75
CA LEU A 188 7.31 -4.18 18.13
C LEU A 188 7.38 -3.84 19.61
N LYS A 189 7.50 -2.54 19.93
CA LYS A 189 7.63 -1.98 21.29
C LYS A 189 6.43 -1.16 21.69
N THR A 190 5.83 -0.45 20.75
CA THR A 190 4.72 0.46 20.99
C THR A 190 3.51 0.07 20.17
N LEU A 191 2.38 -0.11 20.85
CA LEU A 191 1.09 -0.47 20.27
C LEU A 191 -0.02 -0.01 21.20
N HIS A 192 -1.05 0.70 20.70
CA HIS A 192 -2.15 1.20 21.53
C HIS A 192 -3.32 0.22 21.63
N GLY A 193 -3.49 -0.66 20.68
CA GLY A 193 -4.57 -1.64 20.71
C GLY A 193 -4.39 -2.76 19.69
N VAL A 194 -5.03 -3.89 19.96
CA VAL A 194 -5.02 -5.06 19.09
C VAL A 194 -6.45 -5.53 18.86
N VAL A 195 -6.78 -5.81 17.60
CA VAL A 195 -8.04 -6.46 17.22
C VAL A 195 -7.71 -7.63 16.30
N PHE A 196 -7.99 -8.83 16.76
CA PHE A 196 -7.95 -10.04 15.94
C PHE A 196 -9.38 -10.54 15.72
N ASP A 197 -9.78 -10.71 14.47
CA ASP A 197 -11.12 -11.17 14.12
C ASP A 197 -11.04 -12.23 13.02
N GLY A 198 -11.70 -13.37 13.26
CA GLY A 198 -11.74 -14.48 12.29
C GLY A 198 -10.43 -15.23 12.11
N LEU A 199 -9.55 -15.24 13.13
CA LEU A 199 -8.37 -16.11 13.20
C LEU A 199 -8.80 -17.50 13.69
N THR A 200 -8.38 -18.55 13.00
CA THR A 200 -8.75 -19.93 13.35
C THR A 200 -7.56 -20.80 13.74
N LYS A 201 -6.33 -20.32 13.55
CA LYS A 201 -5.09 -21.07 13.79
C LYS A 201 -4.18 -20.48 14.86
N PHE A 202 -4.57 -19.38 15.50
CA PHE A 202 -3.92 -18.92 16.72
C PHE A 202 -4.54 -19.68 17.88
N THR A 203 -3.83 -20.70 18.36
CA THR A 203 -4.16 -21.40 19.61
C THR A 203 -3.21 -20.91 20.69
N ASP A 204 -3.73 -20.74 21.91
CA ASP A 204 -2.95 -20.44 23.10
C ASP A 204 -1.96 -21.57 23.40
#